data_f627852b0b1899bd9c55ee9eb66430f7
#
_entry.id   f627852b0b1899bd9c55ee9eb66430f7
#
_cell.length_a   1.000
_cell.length_b   1.000
_cell.length_c   1.000
_cell.angle_alpha   90.00
_cell.angle_beta   90.00
_cell.angle_gamma   90.00
#
_symmetry.space_group_name_H-M   'P 1'
#
loop_
_entity.id
_entity.type
_entity.pdbx_description
1 polymer ?
#
loop_
_entity_poly.entity_id
_entity_poly.type
_entity_poly.pdbx_seq_one_letter_code
_entity_poly.pdbx_strand_id
1 'polypeptide(L)'
;MYLTFLFVLAVLFVAVAVYVAVQLAFHLSMDRSGTYGKGFTWFDPQMFLLVTIVTLGIITLGSLFKMLQLRKGGSYVAENLGGRRVTRLSADRDEKRLLNVVEEMAIASGVPVPQVYLMAEETGINAFAAGYTPGDAAIAVTRGCLSTLSREQLQGVIAHEFSHILNGDMRLNIRLMGFLYGIMVIAIVGRGFLRGSGRSRNKKGGGQTVLLALALMAIGYIGQIFGRIIQSAVSRQREFLADASAVQFTRNPDGIAGALKIIGGFTKGSRIESPNAHEASHLFFCTAIRSLFATHPPLGERIRRLDPGYSGHLKDTGPGPGTVSGERFDASVSMMSADSGKARQSIGHITPRHLDYSSRLLSVLPEKIRDELDDPLGATAIVCGLLLDRDPKERDQQFKVLNKLAPVEVVRQVRMLEKEIRRLKPVFYLPVLELAIPALRCLSPAQGAGMKRYIQALVESDGKLTLFEFVLEKIVAHQLGVAAGHTGRRKLVKRMDLLMPQMLKLLSMLAKSGNKHVEGADKAFAAGFEKLRAAGVADTGSMLEGVSFKDVDVALDRLTLAAPNLSLIHISEPT
;
A
#
# COMPACT_ATOMS: atom_id res chain seq x y z
N MET A 1 14.81 15.12 -6.60
CA MET A 1 15.87 16.10 -6.29
C MET A 1 15.37 17.24 -5.40
N TYR A 2 14.34 17.97 -5.80
CA TYR A 2 13.82 19.12 -5.03
C TYR A 2 13.41 18.78 -3.59
N LEU A 3 12.70 17.66 -3.37
CA LEU A 3 12.26 17.20 -2.04
C LEU A 3 13.45 16.89 -1.11
N THR A 4 14.48 16.23 -1.63
CA THR A 4 15.69 15.91 -0.87
C THR A 4 16.44 17.18 -0.46
N PHE A 5 16.50 18.16 -1.35
CA PHE A 5 17.11 19.48 -1.07
C PHE A 5 16.38 20.20 0.05
N LEU A 6 15.05 20.32 -0.02
CA LEU A 6 14.25 20.96 1.02
C LEU A 6 14.38 20.24 2.39
N PHE A 7 14.45 18.91 2.36
CA PHE A 7 14.65 18.14 3.60
C PHE A 7 16.02 18.41 4.21
N VAL A 8 17.09 18.42 3.41
CA VAL A 8 18.44 18.75 3.87
C VAL A 8 18.47 20.16 4.47
N LEU A 9 17.80 21.12 3.82
CA LEU A 9 17.70 22.48 4.33
C LEU A 9 16.98 22.54 5.69
N ALA A 10 15.89 21.79 5.86
CA ALA A 10 15.18 21.71 7.13
C ALA A 10 16.04 21.11 8.25
N VAL A 11 16.80 20.04 7.96
CA VAL A 11 17.70 19.41 8.92
C VAL A 11 18.85 20.36 9.31
N LEU A 12 19.44 21.08 8.33
CA LEU A 12 20.44 22.09 8.59
C LEU A 12 19.92 23.21 9.48
N PHE A 13 18.72 23.72 9.19
CA PHE A 13 18.06 24.73 10.02
C PHE A 13 17.89 24.23 11.46
N VAL A 14 17.42 22.99 11.66
CA VAL A 14 17.27 22.40 12.99
C VAL A 14 18.62 22.29 13.71
N ALA A 15 19.68 21.85 13.03
CA ALA A 15 21.00 21.71 13.62
C ALA A 15 21.58 23.07 14.09
N VAL A 16 21.44 24.12 13.26
CA VAL A 16 21.86 25.48 13.62
C VAL A 16 21.03 26.03 14.79
N ALA A 17 19.72 25.84 14.77
CA ALA A 17 18.84 26.29 15.85
C ALA A 17 19.14 25.59 17.19
N VAL A 18 19.45 24.29 17.16
CA VAL A 18 19.88 23.53 18.36
C VAL A 18 21.22 24.06 18.87
N TYR A 19 22.17 24.34 17.97
CA TYR A 19 23.45 24.93 18.36
C TYR A 19 23.24 26.27 19.08
N VAL A 20 22.45 27.18 18.51
CA VAL A 20 22.15 28.49 19.13
C VAL A 20 21.50 28.32 20.51
N ALA A 21 20.55 27.39 20.64
CA ALA A 21 19.90 27.11 21.91
C ALA A 21 20.87 26.57 22.99
N VAL A 22 21.79 25.68 22.62
CA VAL A 22 22.82 25.13 23.49
C VAL A 22 23.82 26.22 23.88
N GLN A 23 24.28 27.04 22.95
CA GLN A 23 25.20 28.13 23.16
C GLN A 23 24.61 29.17 24.12
N LEU A 24 23.36 29.54 23.94
CA LEU A 24 22.63 30.46 24.82
C LEU A 24 22.50 29.88 26.25
N ALA A 25 22.11 28.60 26.35
CA ALA A 25 21.99 27.94 27.65
C ALA A 25 23.35 27.86 28.39
N PHE A 26 24.43 27.62 27.66
CA PHE A 26 25.80 27.57 28.21
C PHE A 26 26.24 28.95 28.72
N HIS A 27 26.01 30.03 27.98
CA HIS A 27 26.34 31.40 28.41
C HIS A 27 25.56 31.83 29.64
N LEU A 28 24.24 31.59 29.66
CA LEU A 28 23.41 31.86 30.84
C LEU A 28 23.86 31.07 32.09
N SER A 29 24.57 29.96 31.89
CA SER A 29 25.18 29.17 32.95
C SER A 29 26.45 29.83 33.50
N MET A 30 27.32 30.33 32.64
CA MET A 30 28.60 30.97 33.00
C MET A 30 28.40 32.33 33.67
N ASP A 31 27.44 33.13 33.20
CA ASP A 31 27.13 34.45 33.76
C ASP A 31 26.72 34.34 35.26
N ARG A 32 25.99 33.29 35.65
CA ARG A 32 25.60 33.04 37.04
C ARG A 32 26.70 32.48 37.92
N SER A 33 27.75 31.87 37.36
CA SER A 33 28.86 31.33 38.11
C SER A 33 29.97 32.36 38.44
N GLY A 34 29.82 33.61 37.97
CA GLY A 34 30.78 34.69 38.23
C GLY A 34 32.13 34.51 37.56
N THR A 35 32.26 33.61 36.61
CA THR A 35 33.50 33.33 35.89
C THR A 35 33.62 34.30 34.70
N TYR A 36 33.74 35.60 34.96
CA TYR A 36 34.03 36.60 33.95
C TYR A 36 35.49 36.45 33.47
N GLY A 37 35.69 35.72 32.34
CA GLY A 37 37.05 35.57 31.84
C GLY A 37 37.18 35.34 30.33
N LYS A 38 36.13 34.90 29.63
CA LYS A 38 36.14 34.74 28.18
C LYS A 38 34.93 35.47 27.60
N GLY A 39 35.19 36.48 26.75
CA GLY A 39 34.18 37.25 26.05
C GLY A 39 33.18 36.30 25.32
N PHE A 40 31.96 36.76 25.18
CA PHE A 40 30.92 36.04 24.44
C PHE A 40 31.36 35.76 22.98
N THR A 41 31.60 34.49 22.66
CA THR A 41 31.91 34.09 21.30
C THR A 41 30.62 33.52 20.68
N TRP A 42 30.11 34.21 19.68
CA TRP A 42 28.92 33.75 18.96
C TRP A 42 29.11 32.41 18.25
N PHE A 43 30.34 32.06 17.94
CA PHE A 43 30.69 30.87 17.20
C PHE A 43 31.92 30.19 17.80
N ASP A 44 31.72 28.97 18.29
CA ASP A 44 32.75 28.03 18.70
C ASP A 44 32.73 26.84 17.73
N PRO A 45 33.76 26.68 16.86
CA PRO A 45 33.78 25.62 15.85
C PRO A 45 33.72 24.22 16.44
N GLN A 46 34.35 23.96 17.59
CA GLN A 46 34.37 22.64 18.22
C GLN A 46 32.98 22.29 18.77
N MET A 47 32.38 23.23 19.47
CA MET A 47 31.03 23.08 20.02
C MET A 47 30.00 22.97 18.91
N PHE A 48 30.12 23.77 17.83
CA PHE A 48 29.26 23.68 16.65
C PHE A 48 29.33 22.30 16.01
N LEU A 49 30.54 21.78 15.80
CA LEU A 49 30.75 20.46 15.22
C LEU A 49 30.13 19.36 16.09
N LEU A 50 30.39 19.40 17.42
CA LEU A 50 29.86 18.41 18.37
C LEU A 50 28.33 18.42 18.38
N VAL A 51 27.69 19.59 18.55
CA VAL A 51 26.23 19.72 18.61
C VAL A 51 25.61 19.29 17.29
N THR A 52 26.24 19.63 16.16
CA THR A 52 25.75 19.22 14.83
C THR A 52 25.81 17.71 14.67
N ILE A 53 26.91 17.06 15.04
CA ILE A 53 27.05 15.59 14.98
C ILE A 53 26.01 14.91 15.85
N VAL A 54 25.84 15.38 17.10
CA VAL A 54 24.85 14.81 18.03
C VAL A 54 23.42 14.99 17.49
N THR A 55 23.08 16.18 17.00
CA THR A 55 21.75 16.48 16.44
C THR A 55 21.46 15.61 15.22
N LEU A 56 22.40 15.52 14.27
CA LEU A 56 22.27 14.65 13.09
C LEU A 56 22.19 13.17 13.50
N GLY A 57 22.96 12.77 14.50
CA GLY A 57 22.89 11.42 15.07
C GLY A 57 21.50 11.09 15.61
N ILE A 58 20.91 11.98 16.39
CA ILE A 58 19.55 11.82 16.96
C ILE A 58 18.52 11.74 15.83
N ILE A 59 18.57 12.66 14.86
CA ILE A 59 17.63 12.67 13.72
C ILE A 59 17.76 11.38 12.92
N THR A 60 19.00 10.96 12.61
CA THR A 60 19.25 9.76 11.79
C THR A 60 18.80 8.49 12.51
N LEU A 61 19.13 8.33 13.80
CA LEU A 61 18.72 7.17 14.59
C LEU A 61 17.20 7.12 14.77
N GLY A 62 16.56 8.27 15.04
CA GLY A 62 15.12 8.36 15.14
C GLY A 62 14.43 8.01 13.81
N SER A 63 14.92 8.55 12.70
CA SER A 63 14.41 8.21 11.35
C SER A 63 14.58 6.73 11.04
N LEU A 64 15.77 6.17 11.32
CA LEU A 64 16.06 4.75 11.07
C LEU A 64 15.17 3.84 11.92
N PHE A 65 14.99 4.16 13.20
CA PHE A 65 14.10 3.43 14.11
C PHE A 65 12.66 3.39 13.55
N LYS A 66 12.12 4.56 13.17
CA LYS A 66 10.77 4.63 12.61
C LYS A 66 10.66 3.88 11.27
N MET A 67 11.65 4.02 10.40
CA MET A 67 11.67 3.31 9.11
C MET A 67 11.74 1.79 9.29
N LEU A 68 12.43 1.29 10.32
CA LEU A 68 12.44 -0.13 10.67
C LEU A 68 11.07 -0.62 11.15
N GLN A 69 10.36 0.17 11.96
CA GLN A 69 8.99 -0.14 12.36
C GLN A 69 8.03 -0.16 11.15
N LEU A 70 8.11 0.84 10.29
CA LEU A 70 7.26 0.98 9.12
C LEU A 70 7.51 -0.09 8.05
N ARG A 71 8.67 -0.79 8.07
CA ARG A 71 8.94 -1.95 7.19
C ARG A 71 7.94 -3.10 7.33
N LYS A 72 7.16 -3.13 8.41
CA LYS A 72 6.08 -4.10 8.59
C LYS A 72 4.90 -3.89 7.62
N GLY A 73 4.95 -2.84 6.79
CA GLY A 73 3.97 -2.57 5.74
C GLY A 73 2.77 -1.75 6.18
N GLY A 74 1.77 -1.67 5.29
CA GLY A 74 0.58 -0.84 5.50
C GLY A 74 -0.27 -1.27 6.69
N SER A 75 -0.33 -2.56 6.98
CA SER A 75 -1.07 -3.11 8.13
C SER A 75 -0.59 -2.53 9.45
N TYR A 76 0.72 -2.43 9.64
CA TYR A 76 1.29 -1.81 10.84
C TYR A 76 0.87 -0.34 11.00
N VAL A 77 0.79 0.39 9.89
CA VAL A 77 0.34 1.80 9.94
C VAL A 77 -1.13 1.88 10.36
N ALA A 78 -1.99 1.04 9.78
CA ALA A 78 -3.41 1.00 10.10
C ALA A 78 -3.66 0.61 11.57
N GLU A 79 -2.98 -0.42 12.07
CA GLU A 79 -3.09 -0.88 13.47
C GLU A 79 -2.57 0.18 14.45
N ASN A 80 -1.46 0.85 14.14
CA ASN A 80 -0.89 1.91 14.98
C ASN A 80 -1.82 3.14 15.11
N LEU A 81 -2.73 3.33 14.16
CA LEU A 81 -3.76 4.35 14.17
C LEU A 81 -5.07 3.90 14.84
N GLY A 82 -5.10 2.69 15.40
CA GLY A 82 -6.28 2.13 16.06
C GLY A 82 -7.23 1.37 15.13
N GLY A 83 -6.78 1.06 13.91
CA GLY A 83 -7.55 0.23 12.97
C GLY A 83 -7.60 -1.24 13.40
N ARG A 84 -8.80 -1.81 13.42
CA ARG A 84 -8.98 -3.26 13.49
C ARG A 84 -9.22 -3.84 12.11
N ARG A 85 -8.69 -5.02 11.86
CA ARG A 85 -8.89 -5.71 10.58
C ARG A 85 -10.37 -6.07 10.39
N VAL A 86 -10.87 -5.84 9.19
CA VAL A 86 -12.22 -6.22 8.76
C VAL A 86 -12.15 -7.53 8.00
N THR A 87 -13.06 -8.45 8.31
CA THR A 87 -13.19 -9.76 7.65
C THR A 87 -14.66 -10.03 7.28
N ARG A 88 -14.91 -10.95 6.36
CA ARG A 88 -16.27 -11.34 5.94
C ARG A 88 -17.07 -12.01 7.05
N LEU A 89 -16.41 -12.52 8.09
CA LEU A 89 -17.05 -13.09 9.28
C LEU A 89 -17.79 -12.02 10.12
N SER A 90 -17.56 -10.72 9.83
CA SER A 90 -18.31 -9.66 10.47
C SER A 90 -19.80 -9.77 10.19
N ALA A 91 -20.62 -9.59 11.23
CA ALA A 91 -22.07 -9.48 11.09
C ALA A 91 -22.51 -8.10 10.57
N ASP A 92 -21.64 -7.10 10.62
CA ASP A 92 -21.92 -5.70 10.24
C ASP A 92 -22.05 -5.57 8.70
N ARG A 93 -23.21 -5.08 8.27
CA ARG A 93 -23.53 -4.86 6.84
C ARG A 93 -22.61 -3.82 6.21
N ASP A 94 -22.23 -2.80 6.95
CA ASP A 94 -21.37 -1.72 6.44
C ASP A 94 -19.94 -2.21 6.22
N GLU A 95 -19.44 -3.09 7.09
CA GLU A 95 -18.14 -3.74 6.90
C GLU A 95 -18.13 -4.67 5.69
N LYS A 96 -19.19 -5.44 5.48
CA LYS A 96 -19.35 -6.26 4.26
C LYS A 96 -19.41 -5.39 3.00
N ARG A 97 -20.10 -4.24 3.08
CA ARG A 97 -20.15 -3.27 1.98
C ARG A 97 -18.76 -2.72 1.65
N LEU A 98 -17.97 -2.39 2.67
CA LEU A 98 -16.59 -1.92 2.50
C LEU A 98 -15.72 -2.98 1.81
N LEU A 99 -15.75 -4.22 2.31
CA LEU A 99 -14.99 -5.32 1.71
C LEU A 99 -15.35 -5.53 0.24
N ASN A 100 -16.65 -5.56 -0.08
CA ASN A 100 -17.10 -5.72 -1.47
C ASN A 100 -16.57 -4.61 -2.37
N VAL A 101 -16.61 -3.35 -1.93
CA VAL A 101 -16.11 -2.22 -2.73
C VAL A 101 -14.59 -2.31 -2.93
N VAL A 102 -13.82 -2.68 -1.90
CA VAL A 102 -12.36 -2.83 -2.01
C VAL A 102 -11.99 -3.99 -2.93
N GLU A 103 -12.66 -5.13 -2.82
CA GLU A 103 -12.43 -6.30 -3.66
C GLU A 103 -12.78 -6.04 -5.14
N GLU A 104 -13.93 -5.38 -5.39
CA GLU A 104 -14.31 -4.95 -6.74
C GLU A 104 -13.23 -4.07 -7.38
N MET A 105 -12.72 -3.10 -6.61
CA MET A 105 -11.65 -2.21 -7.07
C MET A 105 -10.34 -2.96 -7.30
N ALA A 106 -9.97 -3.89 -6.42
CA ALA A 106 -8.76 -4.68 -6.54
C ALA A 106 -8.78 -5.56 -7.81
N ILE A 107 -9.88 -6.32 -8.02
CA ILE A 107 -10.04 -7.15 -9.20
C ILE A 107 -10.06 -6.29 -10.49
N ALA A 108 -10.77 -5.14 -10.45
CA ALA A 108 -10.86 -4.25 -11.61
C ALA A 108 -9.52 -3.60 -11.98
N SER A 109 -8.65 -3.35 -10.98
CA SER A 109 -7.34 -2.72 -11.17
C SER A 109 -6.22 -3.72 -11.46
N GLY A 110 -6.45 -5.02 -11.21
CA GLY A 110 -5.40 -6.04 -11.26
C GLY A 110 -4.35 -5.86 -10.15
N VAL A 111 -4.70 -5.17 -9.06
CA VAL A 111 -3.86 -5.01 -7.86
C VAL A 111 -4.25 -6.08 -6.86
N PRO A 112 -3.29 -6.71 -6.15
CA PRO A 112 -3.61 -7.62 -5.07
C PRO A 112 -4.54 -6.97 -4.06
N VAL A 113 -5.56 -7.70 -3.59
CA VAL A 113 -6.53 -7.16 -2.62
C VAL A 113 -5.77 -6.66 -1.38
N PRO A 114 -5.88 -5.36 -1.03
CA PRO A 114 -5.27 -4.82 0.16
C PRO A 114 -5.96 -5.34 1.42
N GLN A 115 -5.23 -5.39 2.54
CA GLN A 115 -5.87 -5.66 3.82
C GLN A 115 -6.74 -4.47 4.23
N VAL A 116 -7.97 -4.74 4.71
CA VAL A 116 -8.95 -3.71 5.06
C VAL A 116 -9.04 -3.55 6.57
N TYR A 117 -8.99 -2.31 7.02
CA TYR A 117 -9.05 -1.94 8.44
C TYR A 117 -10.17 -0.95 8.69
N LEU A 118 -10.83 -1.08 9.83
CA LEU A 118 -11.83 -0.13 10.33
C LEU A 118 -11.31 0.56 11.58
N MET A 119 -11.27 1.88 11.54
CA MET A 119 -11.04 2.75 12.70
C MET A 119 -12.39 2.97 13.40
N ALA A 120 -12.76 2.03 14.27
CA ALA A 120 -14.11 1.95 14.83
C ALA A 120 -14.47 3.14 15.74
N GLU A 121 -13.48 3.68 16.46
CA GLU A 121 -13.66 4.81 17.37
C GLU A 121 -13.72 6.18 16.65
N GLU A 122 -13.30 6.20 15.36
CA GLU A 122 -13.21 7.44 14.61
C GLU A 122 -14.53 7.77 13.90
N THR A 123 -15.18 8.83 14.36
CA THR A 123 -16.50 9.26 13.87
C THR A 123 -16.42 10.30 12.76
N GLY A 124 -15.25 10.91 12.50
CA GLY A 124 -15.01 11.74 11.32
C GLY A 124 -14.99 10.91 10.04
N ILE A 125 -15.25 11.55 8.89
CA ILE A 125 -15.26 10.87 7.58
C ILE A 125 -13.87 10.91 6.97
N ASN A 126 -13.16 9.78 6.99
CA ASN A 126 -11.81 9.69 6.44
C ASN A 126 -11.44 8.26 6.00
N ALA A 127 -10.42 8.18 5.14
CA ALA A 127 -9.81 6.93 4.69
C ALA A 127 -8.33 7.16 4.40
N PHE A 128 -7.55 6.10 4.24
CA PHE A 128 -6.19 6.18 3.73
C PHE A 128 -5.70 4.82 3.22
N ALA A 129 -4.75 4.87 2.28
CA ALA A 129 -3.95 3.73 1.86
C ALA A 129 -2.50 3.88 2.35
N ALA A 130 -1.93 2.79 2.86
CA ALA A 130 -0.54 2.72 3.30
C ALA A 130 0.13 1.43 2.82
N GLY A 131 1.44 1.48 2.55
CA GLY A 131 2.23 0.34 2.10
C GLY A 131 3.49 0.79 1.37
N TYR A 132 4.43 -0.12 1.14
CA TYR A 132 5.62 0.13 0.30
C TYR A 132 5.41 -0.28 -1.15
N THR A 133 4.55 -1.25 -1.36
CA THR A 133 4.22 -1.85 -2.66
C THR A 133 2.73 -2.15 -2.72
N PRO A 134 2.13 -2.32 -3.88
CA PRO A 134 0.75 -2.81 -3.96
C PRO A 134 0.54 -4.13 -3.21
N GLY A 135 1.60 -4.95 -3.12
CA GLY A 135 1.57 -6.25 -2.45
C GLY A 135 1.47 -6.18 -0.92
N ASP A 136 1.89 -5.12 -0.25
CA ASP A 136 1.79 -4.93 1.20
C ASP A 136 0.84 -3.78 1.58
N ALA A 137 -0.01 -3.37 0.62
CA ALA A 137 -0.97 -2.30 0.82
C ALA A 137 -2.05 -2.68 1.85
N ALA A 138 -2.42 -1.71 2.67
CA ALA A 138 -3.58 -1.74 3.54
C ALA A 138 -4.42 -0.49 3.32
N ILE A 139 -5.74 -0.65 3.34
CA ILE A 139 -6.71 0.46 3.30
C ILE A 139 -7.39 0.51 4.66
N ALA A 140 -7.40 1.69 5.28
CA ALA A 140 -8.13 1.94 6.51
C ALA A 140 -9.22 2.98 6.28
N VAL A 141 -10.40 2.73 6.87
CA VAL A 141 -11.58 3.57 6.74
C VAL A 141 -12.14 3.84 8.13
N THR A 142 -12.62 5.04 8.38
CA THR A 142 -13.24 5.40 9.66
C THR A 142 -14.68 4.91 9.75
N ARG A 143 -15.19 4.72 10.97
CA ARG A 143 -16.62 4.41 11.20
C ARG A 143 -17.52 5.48 10.62
N GLY A 144 -17.14 6.77 10.76
CA GLY A 144 -17.89 7.89 10.19
C GLY A 144 -18.04 7.80 8.67
N CYS A 145 -17.01 7.32 7.97
CA CYS A 145 -17.08 7.09 6.53
C CYS A 145 -18.13 6.03 6.17
N LEU A 146 -18.14 4.90 6.90
CA LEU A 146 -19.08 3.81 6.65
C LEU A 146 -20.52 4.15 6.98
N SER A 147 -20.75 4.89 8.07
CA SER A 147 -22.11 5.23 8.52
C SER A 147 -22.76 6.36 7.73
N THR A 148 -21.96 7.21 7.06
CA THR A 148 -22.46 8.44 6.45
C THR A 148 -22.49 8.38 4.93
N LEU A 149 -21.52 7.71 4.30
CA LEU A 149 -21.40 7.67 2.84
C LEU A 149 -22.28 6.59 2.21
N SER A 150 -22.91 6.91 1.07
CA SER A 150 -23.55 5.91 0.22
C SER A 150 -22.52 4.94 -0.37
N ARG A 151 -23.00 3.85 -1.02
CA ARG A 151 -22.10 2.91 -1.68
C ARG A 151 -21.28 3.57 -2.78
N GLU A 152 -21.89 4.42 -3.61
CA GLU A 152 -21.23 5.15 -4.70
C GLU A 152 -20.20 6.15 -4.17
N GLN A 153 -20.51 6.84 -3.08
CA GLN A 153 -19.60 7.79 -2.43
C GLN A 153 -18.41 7.06 -1.79
N LEU A 154 -18.67 5.95 -1.10
CA LEU A 154 -17.62 5.08 -0.57
C LEU A 154 -16.74 4.53 -1.70
N GLN A 155 -17.34 4.10 -2.81
CA GLN A 155 -16.60 3.63 -3.99
C GLN A 155 -15.72 4.74 -4.58
N GLY A 156 -16.20 5.98 -4.63
CA GLY A 156 -15.40 7.14 -5.04
C GLY A 156 -14.19 7.37 -4.14
N VAL A 157 -14.35 7.29 -2.81
CA VAL A 157 -13.25 7.40 -1.85
C VAL A 157 -12.26 6.24 -1.99
N ILE A 158 -12.73 5.01 -2.09
CA ILE A 158 -11.87 3.83 -2.27
C ILE A 158 -11.13 3.89 -3.62
N ALA A 159 -11.78 4.34 -4.69
CA ALA A 159 -11.16 4.54 -5.98
C ALA A 159 -10.01 5.57 -5.94
N HIS A 160 -10.19 6.64 -5.15
CA HIS A 160 -9.13 7.61 -4.88
C HIS A 160 -7.94 6.96 -4.16
N GLU A 161 -8.17 6.15 -3.12
CA GLU A 161 -7.12 5.42 -2.42
C GLU A 161 -6.40 4.42 -3.34
N PHE A 162 -7.12 3.74 -4.22
CA PHE A 162 -6.52 2.86 -5.24
C PHE A 162 -5.64 3.62 -6.23
N SER A 163 -5.94 4.89 -6.54
CA SER A 163 -5.05 5.73 -7.33
C SER A 163 -3.69 5.90 -6.66
N HIS A 164 -3.66 6.14 -5.34
CA HIS A 164 -2.41 6.24 -4.58
C HIS A 164 -1.62 4.92 -4.55
N ILE A 165 -2.32 3.78 -4.48
CA ILE A 165 -1.70 2.45 -4.57
C ILE A 165 -1.02 2.27 -5.93
N LEU A 166 -1.74 2.54 -7.02
CA LEU A 166 -1.28 2.38 -8.40
C LEU A 166 -0.11 3.32 -8.74
N ASN A 167 -0.18 4.58 -8.30
CA ASN A 167 0.85 5.59 -8.54
C ASN A 167 2.08 5.45 -7.61
N GLY A 168 2.04 4.53 -6.64
CA GLY A 168 3.15 4.31 -5.70
C GLY A 168 3.36 5.44 -4.68
N ASP A 169 2.36 6.31 -4.48
CA ASP A 169 2.40 7.44 -3.55
C ASP A 169 2.58 6.99 -2.11
N MET A 170 2.03 5.83 -1.75
CA MET A 170 2.17 5.22 -0.43
C MET A 170 3.63 5.10 0.01
N ARG A 171 4.53 4.66 -0.89
CA ARG A 171 5.96 4.50 -0.59
C ARG A 171 6.63 5.81 -0.21
N LEU A 172 6.26 6.89 -0.93
CA LEU A 172 6.78 8.22 -0.61
C LEU A 172 6.27 8.68 0.74
N ASN A 173 4.97 8.51 1.00
CA ASN A 173 4.33 8.93 2.24
C ASN A 173 4.93 8.22 3.46
N ILE A 174 5.14 6.90 3.40
CA ILE A 174 5.80 6.14 4.48
C ILE A 174 7.24 6.61 4.72
N ARG A 175 8.00 6.90 3.66
CA ARG A 175 9.37 7.46 3.82
C ARG A 175 9.35 8.82 4.48
N LEU A 176 8.41 9.69 4.10
CA LEU A 176 8.24 11.01 4.72
C LEU A 176 7.90 10.90 6.21
N MET A 177 7.02 9.95 6.60
CA MET A 177 6.77 9.65 8.02
C MET A 177 8.05 9.32 8.78
N GLY A 178 8.89 8.45 8.22
CA GLY A 178 10.15 8.07 8.85
C GLY A 178 11.09 9.26 9.04
N PHE A 179 11.25 10.10 8.03
CA PHE A 179 12.12 11.27 8.09
C PHE A 179 11.61 12.34 9.07
N LEU A 180 10.31 12.62 9.03
CA LEU A 180 9.71 13.62 9.92
C LEU A 180 9.72 13.19 11.38
N TYR A 181 9.60 11.89 11.63
CA TYR A 181 9.74 11.35 12.98
C TYR A 181 11.13 11.63 13.56
N GLY A 182 12.21 11.51 12.76
CA GLY A 182 13.56 11.84 13.21
C GLY A 182 13.69 13.28 13.68
N ILE A 183 13.09 14.24 12.98
CA ILE A 183 13.05 15.65 13.41
C ILE A 183 12.21 15.80 14.68
N MET A 184 11.09 15.10 14.78
CA MET A 184 10.22 15.13 15.97
C MET A 184 10.92 14.59 17.22
N VAL A 185 11.88 13.67 17.09
CA VAL A 185 12.64 13.13 18.21
C VAL A 185 13.35 14.24 18.98
N ILE A 186 13.78 15.34 18.34
CA ILE A 186 14.35 16.51 19.02
C ILE A 186 13.36 17.09 20.03
N ALA A 187 12.08 17.24 19.66
CA ALA A 187 11.05 17.70 20.59
C ALA A 187 10.77 16.68 21.71
N ILE A 188 10.84 15.37 21.40
CA ILE A 188 10.68 14.30 22.40
C ILE A 188 11.82 14.36 23.42
N VAL A 189 13.06 14.54 22.99
CA VAL A 189 14.24 14.73 23.85
C VAL A 189 14.05 15.96 24.74
N GLY A 190 13.64 17.11 24.17
CA GLY A 190 13.32 18.32 24.94
C GLY A 190 12.27 18.06 26.03
N ARG A 191 11.20 17.34 25.69
CA ARG A 191 10.16 16.94 26.65
C ARG A 191 10.69 16.03 27.75
N GLY A 192 11.62 15.13 27.41
CA GLY A 192 12.33 14.28 28.38
C GLY A 192 13.14 15.10 29.41
N PHE A 193 13.91 16.08 28.93
CA PHE A 193 14.64 17.01 29.81
C PHE A 193 13.70 17.81 30.72
N LEU A 194 12.56 18.28 30.20
CA LEU A 194 11.57 19.02 30.99
C LEU A 194 11.02 18.16 32.16
N ARG A 195 10.69 16.90 31.86
CA ARG A 195 10.20 15.96 32.90
C ARG A 195 11.27 15.58 33.91
N GLY A 196 12.54 15.46 33.49
CA GLY A 196 13.68 15.16 34.34
C GLY A 196 14.01 16.31 35.29
N SER A 197 13.96 17.57 34.83
CA SER A 197 14.25 18.74 35.62
C SER A 197 13.25 19.00 36.74
N GLY A 198 11.99 18.58 36.59
CA GLY A 198 10.96 18.66 37.64
C GLY A 198 11.18 17.71 38.83
N ARG A 199 12.02 16.68 38.69
CA ARG A 199 12.36 15.71 39.75
C ARG A 199 13.63 16.04 40.52
N SER A 200 14.48 16.95 40.04
CA SER A 200 15.72 17.32 40.71
C SER A 200 15.46 18.38 41.79
N ARG A 201 15.68 17.98 43.04
CA ARG A 201 15.56 18.84 44.25
C ARG A 201 16.62 19.93 44.35
N ASN A 202 17.58 19.99 43.42
CA ASN A 202 18.72 20.91 43.51
C ASN A 202 18.40 22.22 42.75
N LYS A 203 18.02 23.26 43.47
CA LYS A 203 17.51 24.56 42.97
C LYS A 203 18.51 25.42 42.19
N LYS A 204 19.81 25.09 42.11
CA LYS A 204 20.84 25.98 41.54
C LYS A 204 21.07 25.89 40.03
N GLY A 205 20.50 24.90 39.29
CA GLY A 205 20.68 24.73 37.85
C GLY A 205 19.39 24.49 37.05
N GLY A 206 18.23 24.42 37.69
CA GLY A 206 16.97 23.97 37.07
C GLY A 206 16.43 24.88 35.95
N GLY A 207 16.62 26.20 36.07
CA GLY A 207 16.05 27.14 35.11
C GLY A 207 16.65 27.06 33.68
N GLN A 208 17.94 26.79 33.59
CA GLN A 208 18.64 26.69 32.28
C GLN A 208 18.29 25.39 31.55
N THR A 209 18.20 24.29 32.32
CA THR A 209 17.75 23.00 31.75
C THR A 209 16.31 23.10 31.24
N VAL A 210 15.44 23.82 31.97
CA VAL A 210 14.05 24.07 31.52
C VAL A 210 14.04 24.92 30.26
N LEU A 211 14.87 25.99 30.17
CA LEU A 211 14.96 26.85 29.00
C LEU A 211 15.44 26.06 27.77
N LEU A 212 16.51 25.26 27.95
CA LEU A 212 17.00 24.39 26.86
C LEU A 212 15.94 23.37 26.42
N ALA A 213 15.26 22.75 27.38
CA ALA A 213 14.19 21.80 27.09
C ALA A 213 13.06 22.42 26.27
N LEU A 214 12.61 23.62 26.64
CA LEU A 214 11.59 24.38 25.90
C LEU A 214 12.09 24.78 24.52
N ALA A 215 13.36 25.22 24.40
CA ALA A 215 13.97 25.54 23.12
C ALA A 215 14.02 24.31 22.17
N LEU A 216 14.47 23.15 22.67
CA LEU A 216 14.49 21.90 21.90
C LEU A 216 13.08 21.48 21.47
N MET A 217 12.07 21.62 22.33
CA MET A 217 10.69 21.35 21.97
C MET A 217 10.21 22.28 20.86
N ALA A 218 10.44 23.59 20.99
CA ALA A 218 10.06 24.57 19.99
C ALA A 218 10.75 24.30 18.64
N ILE A 219 12.06 24.04 18.63
CA ILE A 219 12.84 23.72 17.43
C ILE A 219 12.30 22.45 16.74
N GLY A 220 12.04 21.38 17.50
CA GLY A 220 11.50 20.15 16.95
C GLY A 220 10.11 20.35 16.33
N TYR A 221 9.23 21.13 16.96
CA TYR A 221 7.90 21.47 16.40
C TYR A 221 7.99 22.36 15.16
N ILE A 222 8.89 23.36 15.15
CA ILE A 222 9.15 24.20 13.96
C ILE A 222 9.66 23.35 12.81
N GLY A 223 10.61 22.44 13.08
CA GLY A 223 11.10 21.49 12.08
C GLY A 223 10.00 20.61 11.51
N GLN A 224 9.04 20.19 12.34
CA GLN A 224 7.87 19.44 11.91
C GLN A 224 6.93 20.27 11.02
N ILE A 225 6.77 21.57 11.30
CA ILE A 225 6.01 22.51 10.44
C ILE A 225 6.66 22.61 9.06
N PHE A 226 7.98 22.80 8.97
CA PHE A 226 8.71 22.79 7.70
C PHE A 226 8.50 21.49 6.93
N GLY A 227 8.58 20.35 7.61
CA GLY A 227 8.30 19.06 7.01
C GLY A 227 6.89 18.96 6.40
N ARG A 228 5.87 19.50 7.07
CA ARG A 228 4.49 19.55 6.56
C ARG A 228 4.35 20.48 5.35
N ILE A 229 5.04 21.61 5.33
CA ILE A 229 5.07 22.50 4.17
C ILE A 229 5.63 21.76 2.95
N ILE A 230 6.74 21.03 3.13
CA ILE A 230 7.35 20.23 2.07
C ILE A 230 6.38 19.15 1.57
N GLN A 231 5.71 18.45 2.48
CA GLN A 231 4.68 17.44 2.14
C GLN A 231 3.53 18.06 1.34
N SER A 232 3.00 19.22 1.80
CA SER A 232 1.86 19.84 1.13
C SER A 232 2.17 20.29 -0.29
N ALA A 233 3.40 20.77 -0.54
CA ALA A 233 3.83 21.19 -1.87
C ALA A 233 3.86 20.01 -2.88
N VAL A 234 4.24 18.81 -2.42
CA VAL A 234 4.31 17.59 -3.26
C VAL A 234 2.95 16.93 -3.40
N SER A 235 2.11 16.99 -2.36
CA SER A 235 0.85 16.25 -2.29
C SER A 235 -0.26 16.84 -3.18
N ARG A 236 -0.37 18.18 -3.28
CA ARG A 236 -1.52 18.83 -3.94
C ARG A 236 -1.80 18.38 -5.36
N GLN A 237 -0.77 18.25 -6.20
CA GLN A 237 -0.96 17.81 -7.60
C GLN A 237 -1.39 16.34 -7.66
N ARG A 238 -0.88 15.51 -6.74
CA ARG A 238 -1.23 14.09 -6.65
C ARG A 238 -2.67 13.88 -6.18
N GLU A 239 -3.16 14.72 -5.28
CA GLU A 239 -4.56 14.71 -4.85
C GLU A 239 -5.52 14.98 -6.00
N PHE A 240 -5.23 16.00 -6.82
CA PHE A 240 -6.05 16.28 -8.01
C PHE A 240 -5.98 15.15 -9.05
N LEU A 241 -4.82 14.53 -9.20
CA LEU A 241 -4.68 13.36 -10.07
C LEU A 241 -5.48 12.17 -9.51
N ALA A 242 -5.45 11.95 -8.19
CA ALA A 242 -6.21 10.89 -7.56
C ALA A 242 -7.73 11.10 -7.66
N ASP A 243 -8.19 12.35 -7.49
CA ASP A 243 -9.60 12.72 -7.73
C ASP A 243 -10.03 12.45 -9.17
N ALA A 244 -9.21 12.87 -10.14
CA ALA A 244 -9.48 12.62 -11.56
C ALA A 244 -9.45 11.12 -11.89
N SER A 245 -8.52 10.36 -11.31
CA SER A 245 -8.43 8.90 -11.46
C SER A 245 -9.64 8.20 -10.86
N ALA A 246 -10.14 8.64 -9.70
CA ALA A 246 -11.35 8.10 -9.08
C ALA A 246 -12.57 8.26 -10.01
N VAL A 247 -12.72 9.44 -10.63
CA VAL A 247 -13.76 9.68 -11.66
C VAL A 247 -13.53 8.78 -12.89
N GLN A 248 -12.29 8.66 -13.35
CA GLN A 248 -11.97 7.82 -14.49
C GLN A 248 -12.30 6.34 -14.22
N PHE A 249 -12.00 5.83 -13.03
CA PHE A 249 -12.22 4.44 -12.64
C PHE A 249 -13.71 4.13 -12.52
N THR A 250 -14.46 4.99 -11.81
CA THR A 250 -15.88 4.78 -11.52
C THR A 250 -16.80 5.31 -12.60
N ARG A 251 -16.33 6.24 -13.45
CA ARG A 251 -17.14 7.11 -14.34
C ARG A 251 -18.30 7.81 -13.61
N ASN A 252 -18.16 7.97 -12.33
CA ASN A 252 -19.15 8.62 -11.48
C ASN A 252 -18.51 9.80 -10.75
N PRO A 253 -18.52 11.02 -11.32
CA PRO A 253 -17.98 12.20 -10.64
C PRO A 253 -18.78 12.54 -9.37
N ASP A 254 -20.09 12.22 -9.33
CA ASP A 254 -20.93 12.49 -8.18
C ASP A 254 -20.57 11.63 -6.96
N GLY A 255 -19.98 10.46 -7.18
CA GLY A 255 -19.51 9.60 -6.10
C GLY A 255 -18.48 10.32 -5.23
N ILE A 256 -17.33 10.69 -5.83
CA ILE A 256 -16.27 11.38 -5.08
C ILE A 256 -16.63 12.83 -4.74
N ALA A 257 -17.26 13.58 -5.64
CA ALA A 257 -17.70 14.94 -5.37
C ALA A 257 -18.75 14.97 -4.23
N GLY A 258 -19.69 14.01 -4.23
CA GLY A 258 -20.68 13.84 -3.18
C GLY A 258 -20.03 13.53 -1.83
N ALA A 259 -19.04 12.63 -1.78
CA ALA A 259 -18.28 12.36 -0.56
C ALA A 259 -17.60 13.62 -0.02
N LEU A 260 -16.91 14.39 -0.88
CA LEU A 260 -16.25 15.64 -0.50
C LEU A 260 -17.24 16.71 0.00
N LYS A 261 -18.43 16.81 -0.62
CA LYS A 261 -19.52 17.72 -0.18
C LYS A 261 -20.03 17.34 1.20
N ILE A 262 -20.26 16.05 1.47
CA ILE A 262 -20.68 15.54 2.77
C ILE A 262 -19.62 15.85 3.83
N ILE A 263 -18.35 15.58 3.55
CA ILE A 263 -17.25 15.88 4.47
C ILE A 263 -17.20 17.37 4.82
N GLY A 264 -17.39 18.23 3.82
CA GLY A 264 -17.40 19.69 4.03
C GLY A 264 -18.58 20.20 4.85
N GLY A 265 -19.75 19.56 4.75
CA GLY A 265 -20.97 19.88 5.51
C GLY A 265 -21.11 19.12 6.84
N PHE A 266 -20.23 18.16 7.14
CA PHE A 266 -20.33 17.34 8.34
C PHE A 266 -19.72 18.05 9.55
N THR A 267 -20.43 18.14 10.67
CA THR A 267 -20.01 18.88 11.88
C THR A 267 -18.65 18.41 12.42
N LYS A 268 -18.38 17.10 12.37
CA LYS A 268 -17.09 16.52 12.76
C LYS A 268 -16.06 16.54 11.61
N GLY A 269 -16.50 16.81 10.37
CA GLY A 269 -15.66 16.84 9.17
C GLY A 269 -14.87 15.54 8.98
N SER A 270 -13.59 15.69 8.65
CA SER A 270 -12.64 14.58 8.46
C SER A 270 -11.71 14.36 9.66
N ARG A 271 -12.05 14.90 10.84
CA ARG A 271 -11.19 14.87 12.04
C ARG A 271 -10.98 13.44 12.54
N ILE A 272 -9.73 13.13 12.91
CA ILE A 272 -9.31 11.89 13.55
C ILE A 272 -8.75 12.23 14.93
N GLU A 273 -9.19 11.50 15.96
CA GLU A 273 -8.86 11.75 17.37
C GLU A 273 -7.69 10.89 17.85
N SER A 274 -7.27 9.88 17.09
CA SER A 274 -6.13 9.02 17.41
C SER A 274 -4.87 9.83 17.77
N PRO A 275 -4.18 9.55 18.88
CA PRO A 275 -2.96 10.25 19.28
C PRO A 275 -1.87 10.23 18.21
N ASN A 276 -1.83 9.18 17.39
CA ASN A 276 -0.84 8.98 16.34
C ASN A 276 -1.25 9.64 15.00
N ALA A 277 -2.45 10.23 14.89
CA ALA A 277 -2.94 10.86 13.67
C ALA A 277 -2.03 11.99 13.17
N HIS A 278 -1.31 12.68 14.07
CA HIS A 278 -0.38 13.73 13.70
C HIS A 278 0.78 13.24 12.82
N GLU A 279 1.28 12.02 13.05
CA GLU A 279 2.37 11.43 12.26
C GLU A 279 1.91 11.00 10.87
N ALA A 280 0.65 10.58 10.75
CA ALA A 280 0.05 10.04 9.54
C ALA A 280 -0.87 11.04 8.81
N SER A 281 -0.92 12.29 9.24
CA SER A 281 -1.92 13.29 8.78
C SER A 281 -1.95 13.49 7.26
N HIS A 282 -0.85 13.22 6.58
CA HIS A 282 -0.70 13.34 5.13
C HIS A 282 -1.12 12.09 4.33
N LEU A 283 -1.46 11.00 5.02
CA LEU A 283 -1.99 9.78 4.40
C LEU A 283 -3.51 9.84 4.20
N PHE A 284 -4.20 10.66 5.00
CA PHE A 284 -5.66 10.67 5.03
C PHE A 284 -6.27 11.28 3.77
N PHE A 285 -7.44 10.82 3.39
CA PHE A 285 -8.21 11.32 2.24
C PHE A 285 -8.53 12.81 2.32
N CYS A 286 -8.78 13.30 3.53
CA CYS A 286 -9.03 14.72 3.82
C CYS A 286 -8.27 15.17 5.06
N THR A 287 -8.15 16.48 5.24
CA THR A 287 -7.44 17.09 6.37
C THR A 287 -8.01 16.60 7.71
N ALA A 288 -7.26 15.73 8.38
CA ALA A 288 -7.66 15.11 9.64
C ALA A 288 -7.53 16.05 10.85
N ILE A 289 -6.77 17.13 10.72
CA ILE A 289 -6.40 18.05 11.80
C ILE A 289 -6.51 19.46 11.27
N ARG A 290 -7.20 20.36 11.99
CA ARG A 290 -7.18 21.79 11.69
C ARG A 290 -5.75 22.31 11.79
N SER A 291 -5.14 22.62 10.65
CA SER A 291 -3.78 23.11 10.56
C SER A 291 -3.71 24.28 9.58
N LEU A 292 -2.92 25.30 9.94
CA LEU A 292 -2.55 26.39 9.03
C LEU A 292 -1.81 25.88 7.79
N PHE A 293 -1.24 24.67 7.86
CA PHE A 293 -0.50 24.00 6.79
C PHE A 293 -1.19 22.69 6.42
N ALA A 294 -2.37 22.79 5.80
CA ALA A 294 -3.09 21.62 5.30
C ALA A 294 -2.28 20.91 4.21
N THR A 295 -2.09 19.59 4.37
CA THR A 295 -1.40 18.75 3.39
C THR A 295 -2.22 18.50 2.13
N HIS A 296 -3.53 18.65 2.21
CA HIS A 296 -4.46 18.49 1.10
C HIS A 296 -4.93 19.84 0.55
N PRO A 297 -5.31 19.90 -0.74
CA PRO A 297 -5.96 21.08 -1.32
C PRO A 297 -7.27 21.40 -0.59
N PRO A 298 -7.71 22.66 -0.60
CA PRO A 298 -8.99 23.03 -0.04
C PRO A 298 -10.14 22.23 -0.67
N LEU A 299 -11.07 21.72 0.14
CA LEU A 299 -12.22 20.93 -0.32
C LEU A 299 -13.01 21.62 -1.43
N GLY A 300 -13.24 22.93 -1.30
CA GLY A 300 -13.96 23.69 -2.31
C GLY A 300 -13.25 23.74 -3.67
N GLU A 301 -11.92 23.64 -3.71
CA GLU A 301 -11.17 23.57 -4.96
C GLU A 301 -11.26 22.16 -5.58
N ARG A 302 -11.14 21.09 -4.77
CA ARG A 302 -11.35 19.71 -5.21
C ARG A 302 -12.76 19.53 -5.78
N ILE A 303 -13.79 20.00 -5.05
CA ILE A 303 -15.19 19.89 -5.50
C ILE A 303 -15.42 20.65 -6.80
N ARG A 304 -14.94 21.91 -6.95
CA ARG A 304 -15.14 22.69 -8.18
C ARG A 304 -14.49 22.06 -9.41
N ARG A 305 -13.40 21.31 -9.25
CA ARG A 305 -12.77 20.57 -10.37
C ARG A 305 -13.59 19.36 -10.81
N LEU A 306 -14.31 18.74 -9.88
CA LEU A 306 -15.16 17.56 -10.14
C LEU A 306 -16.58 17.97 -10.57
N ASP A 307 -17.10 19.04 -10.00
CA ASP A 307 -18.42 19.63 -10.27
C ASP A 307 -18.27 21.14 -10.48
N PRO A 308 -18.13 21.59 -11.74
CA PRO A 308 -18.02 23.02 -12.08
C PRO A 308 -19.23 23.87 -11.66
N GLY A 309 -20.39 23.25 -11.48
CA GLY A 309 -21.62 23.92 -11.02
C GLY A 309 -21.69 24.20 -9.51
N TYR A 310 -20.66 23.80 -8.76
CA TYR A 310 -20.66 23.96 -7.30
C TYR A 310 -20.53 25.43 -6.88
N SER A 311 -21.60 25.96 -6.26
CA SER A 311 -21.74 27.36 -5.83
C SER A 311 -21.08 27.71 -4.48
N GLY A 312 -20.43 26.75 -3.82
CA GLY A 312 -19.74 26.99 -2.55
C GLY A 312 -20.60 26.78 -1.30
N HIS A 313 -21.90 26.52 -1.43
CA HIS A 313 -22.78 26.24 -0.29
C HIS A 313 -22.74 24.74 0.06
N LEU A 314 -22.18 24.41 1.21
CA LEU A 314 -22.26 23.07 1.79
C LEU A 314 -23.56 22.99 2.59
N LYS A 315 -24.45 22.09 2.21
CA LYS A 315 -25.65 21.80 3.02
C LYS A 315 -25.19 21.06 4.28
N ASP A 316 -25.64 21.55 5.44
CA ASP A 316 -25.50 20.83 6.71
C ASP A 316 -26.30 19.51 6.58
N THR A 317 -25.63 18.45 6.23
CA THR A 317 -26.22 17.11 6.15
C THR A 317 -25.92 16.37 7.45
N GLY A 318 -26.90 16.41 8.37
CA GLY A 318 -26.96 15.45 9.46
C GLY A 318 -27.00 14.02 8.90
N PRO A 319 -26.71 12.98 9.72
CA PRO A 319 -26.69 11.59 9.28
C PRO A 319 -28.07 11.17 8.78
N GLY A 320 -28.26 11.13 7.47
CA GLY A 320 -29.46 10.61 6.81
C GLY A 320 -29.16 9.23 6.19
N PRO A 321 -30.06 8.23 6.35
CA PRO A 321 -29.90 6.96 5.67
C PRO A 321 -29.98 7.17 4.15
N GLY A 322 -28.90 6.83 3.45
CA GLY A 322 -28.85 6.88 1.99
C GLY A 322 -29.93 5.98 1.38
N THR A 323 -30.88 6.58 0.70
CA THR A 323 -31.88 5.89 -0.11
C THR A 323 -31.18 5.18 -1.27
N VAL A 324 -31.29 3.86 -1.28
CA VAL A 324 -30.84 3.01 -2.37
C VAL A 324 -31.80 3.18 -3.54
N SER A 325 -31.43 3.94 -4.55
CA SER A 325 -32.10 3.90 -5.86
C SER A 325 -31.58 2.70 -6.62
N GLY A 326 -32.33 1.61 -6.57
CA GLY A 326 -32.08 0.41 -7.36
C GLY A 326 -32.56 0.60 -8.80
N GLU A 327 -31.71 1.01 -9.71
CA GLU A 327 -31.95 0.81 -11.13
C GLU A 327 -31.44 -0.59 -11.54
N ARG A 328 -32.39 -1.46 -11.91
CA ARG A 328 -32.11 -2.74 -12.56
C ARG A 328 -31.66 -2.46 -13.98
N PHE A 329 -30.39 -2.70 -14.26
CA PHE A 329 -29.91 -2.83 -15.64
C PHE A 329 -29.90 -4.31 -16.04
N ASP A 330 -30.79 -4.67 -16.97
CA ASP A 330 -30.69 -5.90 -17.74
C ASP A 330 -29.58 -5.74 -18.79
N ALA A 331 -28.56 -6.57 -18.70
CA ALA A 331 -27.53 -6.64 -19.72
C ALA A 331 -27.09 -8.09 -19.96
N SER A 332 -27.40 -8.57 -21.14
CA SER A 332 -26.92 -9.80 -21.75
C SER A 332 -25.38 -9.82 -21.82
N VAL A 333 -24.78 -10.86 -21.28
CA VAL A 333 -23.34 -11.06 -21.27
C VAL A 333 -22.88 -11.61 -22.60
N SER A 334 -22.30 -10.78 -23.47
CA SER A 334 -21.42 -11.25 -24.55
C SER A 334 -20.04 -11.57 -23.93
N MET A 335 -19.65 -12.84 -24.00
CA MET A 335 -18.28 -13.27 -23.70
C MET A 335 -17.32 -12.56 -24.67
N MET A 336 -16.55 -11.62 -24.16
CA MET A 336 -15.45 -11.03 -24.95
C MET A 336 -14.31 -12.04 -25.04
N SER A 337 -14.02 -12.49 -26.25
CA SER A 337 -12.72 -13.06 -26.59
C SER A 337 -11.64 -12.02 -26.26
N ALA A 338 -10.70 -12.40 -25.39
CA ALA A 338 -9.65 -11.51 -24.93
C ALA A 338 -8.68 -11.20 -26.07
N ASP A 339 -8.84 -10.02 -26.67
CA ASP A 339 -7.83 -9.42 -27.54
C ASP A 339 -6.64 -9.00 -26.64
N SER A 340 -5.53 -9.75 -26.75
CA SER A 340 -4.33 -9.56 -25.95
C SER A 340 -3.72 -8.15 -26.05
N GLY A 341 -4.03 -7.41 -27.13
CA GLY A 341 -3.61 -6.02 -27.30
C GLY A 341 -4.37 -5.04 -26.40
N LYS A 342 -5.65 -5.30 -26.13
CA LYS A 342 -6.48 -4.47 -25.25
C LYS A 342 -6.28 -4.79 -23.77
N ALA A 343 -5.97 -6.03 -23.43
CA ALA A 343 -5.68 -6.42 -22.04
C ALA A 343 -4.46 -5.69 -21.49
N ARG A 344 -3.45 -5.40 -22.30
CA ARG A 344 -2.23 -4.70 -21.88
C ARG A 344 -2.45 -3.20 -21.67
N GLN A 345 -3.31 -2.55 -22.47
CA GLN A 345 -3.68 -1.14 -22.28
C GLN A 345 -4.56 -0.94 -21.03
N SER A 346 -5.14 -2.02 -20.50
CA SER A 346 -6.01 -1.96 -19.33
C SER A 346 -5.27 -2.19 -17.99
N ILE A 347 -4.01 -2.64 -18.00
CA ILE A 347 -3.22 -2.77 -16.77
C ILE A 347 -2.94 -1.37 -16.22
N GLY A 348 -3.44 -1.09 -15.00
CA GLY A 348 -3.37 0.24 -14.39
C GLY A 348 -4.46 1.22 -14.87
N HIS A 349 -5.27 0.86 -15.88
CA HIS A 349 -6.41 1.65 -16.35
C HIS A 349 -7.72 0.95 -15.99
N ILE A 350 -8.26 1.25 -14.82
CA ILE A 350 -9.57 0.75 -14.41
C ILE A 350 -10.65 1.39 -15.29
N THR A 351 -11.58 0.58 -15.78
CA THR A 351 -12.76 1.04 -16.51
C THR A 351 -14.02 0.55 -15.81
N PRO A 352 -15.18 1.18 -16.01
CA PRO A 352 -16.45 0.70 -15.45
C PRO A 352 -16.79 -0.73 -15.87
N ARG A 353 -16.39 -1.15 -17.08
CA ARG A 353 -16.55 -2.55 -17.51
C ARG A 353 -15.75 -3.51 -16.63
N HIS A 354 -14.59 -3.11 -16.16
CA HIS A 354 -13.80 -3.89 -15.21
C HIS A 354 -14.50 -3.98 -13.85
N LEU A 355 -15.08 -2.88 -13.38
CA LEU A 355 -15.86 -2.85 -12.14
C LEU A 355 -17.13 -3.70 -12.24
N ASP A 356 -17.89 -3.59 -13.33
CA ASP A 356 -19.06 -4.43 -13.59
C ASP A 356 -18.68 -5.91 -13.64
N TYR A 357 -17.57 -6.23 -14.32
CA TYR A 357 -17.07 -7.60 -14.39
C TYR A 357 -16.68 -8.13 -13.00
N SER A 358 -15.94 -7.36 -12.21
CA SER A 358 -15.51 -7.76 -10.88
C SER A 358 -16.71 -7.93 -9.92
N SER A 359 -17.67 -7.02 -9.96
CA SER A 359 -18.90 -7.11 -9.16
C SER A 359 -19.71 -8.38 -9.50
N ARG A 360 -19.89 -8.68 -10.80
CA ARG A 360 -20.54 -9.91 -11.24
C ARG A 360 -19.75 -11.16 -10.86
N LEU A 361 -18.44 -11.13 -11.01
CA LEU A 361 -17.57 -12.24 -10.62
C LEU A 361 -17.74 -12.57 -9.13
N LEU A 362 -17.70 -11.55 -8.27
CA LEU A 362 -17.92 -11.71 -6.84
C LEU A 362 -19.32 -12.23 -6.50
N SER A 363 -20.36 -11.80 -7.24
CA SER A 363 -21.74 -12.24 -7.00
C SER A 363 -21.99 -13.71 -7.36
N VAL A 364 -21.21 -14.26 -8.30
CA VAL A 364 -21.34 -15.66 -8.77
C VAL A 364 -20.53 -16.64 -7.92
N LEU A 365 -19.55 -16.17 -7.12
CA LEU A 365 -18.76 -17.04 -6.25
C LEU A 365 -19.64 -17.69 -5.19
N PRO A 366 -19.54 -19.04 -4.99
CA PRO A 366 -20.26 -19.73 -3.93
C PRO A 366 -20.00 -19.11 -2.55
N GLU A 367 -21.05 -18.94 -1.77
CA GLU A 367 -20.96 -18.33 -0.44
C GLU A 367 -19.95 -19.06 0.46
N LYS A 368 -19.94 -20.40 0.43
CA LYS A 368 -18.97 -21.21 1.17
C LYS A 368 -17.51 -20.89 0.84
N ILE A 369 -17.20 -20.60 -0.42
CA ILE A 369 -15.84 -20.20 -0.81
C ILE A 369 -15.55 -18.79 -0.29
N ARG A 370 -16.52 -17.88 -0.44
CA ARG A 370 -16.36 -16.50 0.01
C ARG A 370 -16.12 -16.36 1.51
N ASP A 371 -16.83 -17.14 2.31
CA ASP A 371 -16.71 -17.10 3.77
C ASP A 371 -15.35 -17.59 4.27
N GLU A 372 -14.73 -18.50 3.52
CA GLU A 372 -13.44 -19.09 3.86
C GLU A 372 -12.21 -18.30 3.33
N LEU A 373 -12.44 -17.30 2.46
CA LEU A 373 -11.35 -16.53 1.88
C LEU A 373 -10.62 -15.64 2.89
N ASP A 374 -11.29 -15.20 3.94
CA ASP A 374 -10.73 -14.30 4.95
C ASP A 374 -10.09 -15.03 6.15
N ASP A 375 -10.35 -16.32 6.28
CA ASP A 375 -9.73 -17.17 7.30
C ASP A 375 -8.41 -17.77 6.78
N PRO A 376 -7.29 -17.68 7.50
CA PRO A 376 -6.01 -18.26 7.07
C PRO A 376 -6.06 -19.76 6.78
N LEU A 377 -6.84 -20.53 7.55
CA LEU A 377 -7.03 -21.96 7.32
C LEU A 377 -7.86 -22.20 6.06
N GLY A 378 -8.99 -21.50 5.93
CA GLY A 378 -9.86 -21.55 4.76
C GLY A 378 -9.14 -21.14 3.48
N ALA A 379 -8.41 -20.03 3.49
CA ALA A 379 -7.59 -19.58 2.37
C ALA A 379 -6.52 -20.61 1.97
N THR A 380 -5.84 -21.23 2.95
CA THR A 380 -4.89 -22.32 2.69
C THR A 380 -5.59 -23.51 2.02
N ALA A 381 -6.76 -23.90 2.52
CA ALA A 381 -7.53 -24.99 1.96
C ALA A 381 -8.04 -24.71 0.54
N ILE A 382 -8.45 -23.47 0.25
CA ILE A 382 -8.86 -23.05 -1.08
C ILE A 382 -7.67 -23.17 -2.06
N VAL A 383 -6.50 -22.68 -1.71
CA VAL A 383 -5.31 -22.76 -2.57
C VAL A 383 -4.92 -24.21 -2.84
N CYS A 384 -4.91 -25.08 -1.80
CA CYS A 384 -4.69 -26.51 -2.01
C CYS A 384 -5.77 -27.13 -2.89
N GLY A 385 -7.04 -26.75 -2.70
CA GLY A 385 -8.16 -27.23 -3.50
C GLY A 385 -8.12 -26.84 -4.97
N LEU A 386 -7.58 -25.65 -5.31
CA LEU A 386 -7.36 -25.20 -6.69
C LEU A 386 -6.30 -26.03 -7.43
N LEU A 387 -5.41 -26.70 -6.69
CA LEU A 387 -4.35 -27.58 -7.23
C LEU A 387 -4.80 -29.06 -7.35
N LEU A 388 -5.98 -29.40 -6.83
CA LEU A 388 -6.48 -30.77 -6.94
C LEU A 388 -6.89 -31.09 -8.37
N ASP A 389 -6.45 -32.26 -8.86
CA ASP A 389 -6.78 -32.73 -10.19
C ASP A 389 -8.29 -33.06 -10.33
N ARG A 390 -8.78 -32.95 -11.54
CA ARG A 390 -10.15 -33.33 -11.89
C ARG A 390 -10.32 -34.84 -12.00
N ASP A 391 -9.26 -35.58 -12.36
CA ASP A 391 -9.24 -37.03 -12.34
C ASP A 391 -9.35 -37.57 -10.91
N PRO A 392 -10.31 -38.43 -10.61
CA PRO A 392 -10.48 -39.00 -9.27
C PRO A 392 -9.26 -39.76 -8.75
N LYS A 393 -8.52 -40.46 -9.63
CA LYS A 393 -7.36 -41.27 -9.23
C LYS A 393 -6.18 -40.37 -8.81
N GLU A 394 -5.88 -39.36 -9.60
CA GLU A 394 -4.82 -38.39 -9.31
C GLU A 394 -5.16 -37.58 -8.05
N ARG A 395 -6.40 -37.16 -7.92
CA ARG A 395 -6.89 -36.45 -6.73
C ARG A 395 -6.79 -37.30 -5.44
N ASP A 396 -7.13 -38.59 -5.50
CA ASP A 396 -6.97 -39.49 -4.36
C ASP A 396 -5.50 -39.64 -3.96
N GLN A 397 -4.59 -39.66 -4.94
CA GLN A 397 -3.15 -39.61 -4.71
C GLN A 397 -2.73 -38.31 -4.02
N GLN A 398 -3.19 -37.19 -4.53
CA GLN A 398 -2.95 -35.86 -3.94
C GLN A 398 -3.45 -35.79 -2.49
N PHE A 399 -4.62 -36.32 -2.19
CA PHE A 399 -5.11 -36.42 -0.82
C PHE A 399 -4.23 -37.31 0.07
N LYS A 400 -3.67 -38.40 -0.44
CA LYS A 400 -2.72 -39.24 0.32
C LYS A 400 -1.45 -38.46 0.66
N VAL A 401 -0.95 -37.65 -0.28
CA VAL A 401 0.21 -36.78 -0.06
C VAL A 401 -0.13 -35.69 0.96
N LEU A 402 -1.27 -35.03 0.82
CA LEU A 402 -1.69 -33.97 1.72
C LEU A 402 -1.91 -34.47 3.16
N ASN A 403 -2.50 -35.66 3.33
CA ASN A 403 -2.69 -36.31 4.65
C ASN A 403 -1.37 -36.59 5.39
N LYS A 404 -0.25 -36.79 4.66
CA LYS A 404 1.06 -37.01 5.27
C LYS A 404 1.76 -35.72 5.71
N LEU A 405 1.47 -34.61 5.05
CA LEU A 405 2.23 -33.36 5.18
C LEU A 405 1.49 -32.26 5.93
N ALA A 406 0.16 -32.20 5.76
CA ALA A 406 -0.65 -31.12 6.29
C ALA A 406 -1.34 -31.51 7.61
N PRO A 407 -1.63 -30.55 8.50
CA PRO A 407 -2.48 -30.76 9.67
C PRO A 407 -3.86 -31.29 9.26
N VAL A 408 -4.47 -32.09 10.16
CA VAL A 408 -5.79 -32.70 9.92
C VAL A 408 -6.86 -31.65 9.62
N GLU A 409 -6.78 -30.48 10.25
CA GLU A 409 -7.69 -29.35 10.05
C GLU A 409 -7.65 -28.84 8.60
N VAL A 410 -6.45 -28.70 8.02
CA VAL A 410 -6.27 -28.28 6.62
C VAL A 410 -6.90 -29.31 5.69
N VAL A 411 -6.58 -30.60 5.88
CA VAL A 411 -7.12 -31.66 5.02
C VAL A 411 -8.64 -31.74 5.10
N ARG A 412 -9.19 -31.60 6.30
CA ARG A 412 -10.65 -31.58 6.53
C ARG A 412 -11.29 -30.42 5.78
N GLN A 413 -10.69 -29.24 5.86
CA GLN A 413 -11.20 -28.04 5.19
C GLN A 413 -11.13 -28.17 3.67
N VAL A 414 -10.02 -28.71 3.12
CA VAL A 414 -9.90 -28.99 1.68
C VAL A 414 -11.02 -29.94 1.23
N ARG A 415 -11.31 -31.02 1.99
CA ARG A 415 -12.40 -31.94 1.65
C ARG A 415 -13.78 -31.31 1.68
N MET A 416 -14.03 -30.41 2.63
CA MET A 416 -15.30 -29.68 2.71
C MET A 416 -15.52 -28.74 1.51
N LEU A 417 -14.45 -28.15 1.00
CA LEU A 417 -14.50 -27.17 -0.08
C LEU A 417 -14.31 -27.78 -1.48
N GLU A 418 -13.77 -29.02 -1.57
CA GLU A 418 -13.43 -29.68 -2.85
C GLU A 418 -14.56 -29.62 -3.87
N LYS A 419 -15.78 -29.96 -3.46
CA LYS A 419 -16.95 -30.01 -4.37
C LYS A 419 -17.27 -28.64 -4.96
N GLU A 420 -17.19 -27.60 -4.16
CA GLU A 420 -17.48 -26.21 -4.59
C GLU A 420 -16.35 -25.66 -5.46
N ILE A 421 -15.09 -25.90 -5.09
CA ILE A 421 -13.92 -25.48 -5.87
C ILE A 421 -13.91 -26.15 -7.24
N ARG A 422 -14.20 -27.43 -7.32
CA ARG A 422 -14.25 -28.20 -8.58
C ARG A 422 -15.33 -27.71 -9.54
N ARG A 423 -16.42 -27.13 -9.03
CA ARG A 423 -17.49 -26.51 -9.83
C ARG A 423 -17.10 -25.16 -10.41
N LEU A 424 -16.05 -24.53 -9.88
CA LEU A 424 -15.57 -23.26 -10.40
C LEU A 424 -15.04 -23.43 -11.82
N LYS A 425 -15.38 -22.48 -12.68
CA LYS A 425 -14.75 -22.36 -14.00
C LYS A 425 -13.33 -21.84 -13.85
N PRO A 426 -12.37 -22.21 -14.71
CA PRO A 426 -10.98 -21.77 -14.63
C PRO A 426 -10.79 -20.24 -14.58
N VAL A 427 -11.70 -19.47 -15.15
CA VAL A 427 -11.69 -18.00 -15.13
C VAL A 427 -11.75 -17.42 -13.70
N PHE A 428 -12.27 -18.19 -12.72
CA PHE A 428 -12.36 -17.77 -11.33
C PHE A 428 -11.12 -18.11 -10.50
N TYR A 429 -10.20 -18.94 -10.99
CA TYR A 429 -9.09 -19.46 -10.19
C TYR A 429 -8.14 -18.36 -9.72
N LEU A 430 -7.69 -17.48 -10.63
CA LEU A 430 -6.84 -16.35 -10.26
C LEU A 430 -7.54 -15.33 -9.37
N PRO A 431 -8.77 -14.87 -9.68
CA PRO A 431 -9.52 -14.00 -8.77
C PRO A 431 -9.72 -14.57 -7.37
N VAL A 432 -10.02 -15.86 -7.24
CA VAL A 432 -10.17 -16.53 -5.94
C VAL A 432 -8.84 -16.57 -5.19
N LEU A 433 -7.74 -16.85 -5.89
CA LEU A 433 -6.40 -16.77 -5.31
C LEU A 433 -6.08 -15.35 -4.81
N GLU A 434 -6.37 -14.33 -5.61
CA GLU A 434 -6.14 -12.92 -5.23
C GLU A 434 -6.95 -12.52 -3.99
N LEU A 435 -8.20 -12.95 -3.91
CA LEU A 435 -9.05 -12.73 -2.73
C LEU A 435 -8.54 -13.46 -1.47
N ALA A 436 -7.87 -14.61 -1.62
CA ALA A 436 -7.28 -15.36 -0.51
C ALA A 436 -5.98 -14.72 0.05
N ILE A 437 -5.25 -13.94 -0.75
CA ILE A 437 -3.95 -13.36 -0.38
C ILE A 437 -3.97 -12.60 0.96
N PRO A 438 -4.95 -11.74 1.28
CA PRO A 438 -4.97 -11.02 2.56
C PRO A 438 -4.98 -11.94 3.78
N ALA A 439 -5.68 -13.07 3.70
CA ALA A 439 -5.73 -14.07 4.76
C ALA A 439 -4.42 -14.88 4.83
N LEU A 440 -3.87 -15.26 3.69
CA LEU A 440 -2.59 -15.98 3.61
C LEU A 440 -1.41 -15.19 4.21
N ARG A 441 -1.43 -13.88 4.12
CA ARG A 441 -0.42 -13.01 4.75
C ARG A 441 -0.48 -13.00 6.27
N CYS A 442 -1.57 -13.47 6.87
CA CYS A 442 -1.71 -13.61 8.32
C CYS A 442 -1.17 -14.94 8.84
N LEU A 443 -0.73 -15.84 7.97
CA LEU A 443 -0.07 -17.09 8.37
C LEU A 443 1.21 -16.79 9.16
N SER A 444 1.42 -17.50 10.25
CA SER A 444 2.70 -17.50 10.94
C SER A 444 3.83 -18.01 10.00
N PRO A 445 5.10 -17.68 10.27
CA PRO A 445 6.21 -18.19 9.46
C PRO A 445 6.23 -19.71 9.31
N ALA A 446 5.85 -20.45 10.37
CA ALA A 446 5.76 -21.90 10.35
C ALA A 446 4.62 -22.41 9.46
N GLN A 447 3.44 -21.78 9.54
CA GLN A 447 2.29 -22.10 8.68
C GLN A 447 2.59 -21.77 7.21
N GLY A 448 3.21 -20.61 6.93
CA GLY A 448 3.61 -20.23 5.58
C GLY A 448 4.64 -21.18 4.97
N ALA A 449 5.61 -21.66 5.77
CA ALA A 449 6.55 -22.71 5.33
C ALA A 449 5.85 -24.04 5.09
N GLY A 450 4.87 -24.40 5.91
CA GLY A 450 4.01 -25.57 5.72
C GLY A 450 3.24 -25.48 4.41
N MET A 451 2.55 -24.37 4.17
CA MET A 451 1.77 -24.14 2.94
C MET A 451 2.62 -24.28 1.68
N LYS A 452 3.85 -23.72 1.64
CA LYS A 452 4.77 -23.91 0.51
C LYS A 452 5.06 -25.38 0.23
N ARG A 453 5.28 -26.18 1.29
CA ARG A 453 5.49 -27.63 1.16
C ARG A 453 4.26 -28.35 0.62
N TYR A 454 3.04 -27.94 1.05
CA TYR A 454 1.80 -28.56 0.54
C TYR A 454 1.63 -28.28 -0.95
N ILE A 455 1.81 -27.02 -1.38
CA ILE A 455 1.74 -26.61 -2.79
C ILE A 455 2.74 -27.41 -3.63
N GLN A 456 4.01 -27.41 -3.23
CA GLN A 456 5.06 -28.11 -3.94
C GLN A 456 4.74 -29.62 -4.09
N ALA A 457 4.31 -30.27 -3.01
CA ALA A 457 4.00 -31.69 -3.03
C ALA A 457 2.75 -32.02 -3.86
N LEU A 458 1.74 -31.13 -3.92
CA LEU A 458 0.58 -31.28 -4.77
C LEU A 458 0.94 -31.13 -6.25
N VAL A 459 1.77 -30.13 -6.58
CA VAL A 459 2.26 -29.87 -7.95
C VAL A 459 3.16 -31.01 -8.46
N GLU A 460 4.00 -31.58 -7.61
CA GLU A 460 4.90 -32.67 -7.98
C GLU A 460 4.21 -34.05 -8.04
N SER A 461 2.96 -34.17 -7.60
CA SER A 461 2.28 -35.45 -7.39
C SER A 461 2.01 -36.26 -8.65
N ASP A 462 1.77 -35.61 -9.80
CA ASP A 462 1.50 -36.22 -11.11
C ASP A 462 2.72 -36.14 -12.06
N GLY A 463 3.81 -35.50 -11.64
CA GLY A 463 5.04 -35.32 -12.44
C GLY A 463 4.87 -34.38 -13.64
N LYS A 464 3.76 -33.65 -13.74
CA LYS A 464 3.48 -32.68 -14.82
C LYS A 464 3.22 -31.31 -14.21
N LEU A 465 4.04 -30.35 -14.55
CA LEU A 465 3.86 -28.96 -14.12
C LEU A 465 3.06 -28.19 -15.18
N THR A 466 1.85 -27.73 -14.82
CA THR A 466 1.05 -26.86 -15.68
C THR A 466 1.42 -25.40 -15.49
N LEU A 467 1.08 -24.55 -16.47
CA LEU A 467 1.30 -23.10 -16.36
C LEU A 467 0.53 -22.50 -15.17
N PHE A 468 -0.68 -22.99 -14.90
CA PHE A 468 -1.50 -22.51 -13.79
C PHE A 468 -0.85 -22.83 -12.44
N GLU A 469 -0.39 -24.06 -12.22
CA GLU A 469 0.30 -24.49 -11.00
C GLU A 469 1.57 -23.69 -10.76
N PHE A 470 2.38 -23.50 -11.81
CA PHE A 470 3.59 -22.67 -11.74
C PHE A 470 3.27 -21.22 -11.34
N VAL A 471 2.26 -20.60 -11.96
CA VAL A 471 1.86 -19.21 -11.66
C VAL A 471 1.31 -19.11 -10.23
N LEU A 472 0.47 -20.05 -9.81
CA LEU A 472 -0.10 -20.09 -8.45
C LEU A 472 1.02 -20.21 -7.40
N GLU A 473 1.94 -21.18 -7.59
CA GLU A 473 3.09 -21.35 -6.69
C GLU A 473 3.90 -20.06 -6.56
N LYS A 474 4.19 -19.41 -7.69
CA LYS A 474 4.96 -18.15 -7.71
C LYS A 474 4.25 -17.01 -7.02
N ILE A 475 2.95 -16.82 -7.26
CA ILE A 475 2.15 -15.78 -6.58
C ILE A 475 2.19 -16.01 -5.07
N VAL A 476 1.89 -17.22 -4.62
CA VAL A 476 1.85 -17.54 -3.18
C VAL A 476 3.23 -17.41 -2.55
N ALA A 477 4.28 -17.92 -3.19
CA ALA A 477 5.66 -17.82 -2.68
C ALA A 477 6.09 -16.36 -2.54
N HIS A 478 5.78 -15.50 -3.51
CA HIS A 478 6.05 -14.07 -3.48
C HIS A 478 5.30 -13.38 -2.33
N GLN A 479 4.00 -13.63 -2.20
CA GLN A 479 3.16 -13.00 -1.20
C GLN A 479 3.53 -13.39 0.23
N LEU A 480 3.85 -14.65 0.47
CA LEU A 480 4.36 -15.13 1.77
C LEU A 480 5.78 -14.60 2.05
N GLY A 481 6.62 -14.39 1.03
CA GLY A 481 7.94 -13.78 1.15
C GLY A 481 7.86 -12.30 1.56
N VAL A 482 6.92 -11.54 1.00
CA VAL A 482 6.64 -10.15 1.37
C VAL A 482 6.18 -10.06 2.82
N ALA A 483 5.26 -10.93 3.24
CA ALA A 483 4.78 -10.98 4.62
C ALA A 483 5.89 -11.31 5.64
N ALA A 484 6.87 -12.13 5.24
CA ALA A 484 8.03 -12.47 6.07
C ALA A 484 9.13 -11.39 6.09
N GLY A 485 8.94 -10.26 5.41
CA GLY A 485 9.92 -9.16 5.38
C GLY A 485 11.19 -9.44 4.55
N HIS A 486 11.18 -10.46 3.69
CA HIS A 486 12.33 -10.85 2.86
C HIS A 486 12.59 -9.91 1.66
N THR A 487 12.25 -8.64 1.77
CA THR A 487 12.63 -7.60 0.79
C THR A 487 14.07 -7.14 1.01
N GLY A 488 15.03 -8.00 0.75
CA GLY A 488 16.46 -7.65 0.81
C GLY A 488 16.79 -6.53 -0.18
N ARG A 489 17.78 -5.66 0.19
CA ARG A 489 18.41 -4.70 -0.74
C ARG A 489 19.12 -5.48 -1.85
N ARG A 490 18.39 -5.75 -2.95
CA ARG A 490 19.01 -6.32 -4.16
C ARG A 490 19.51 -5.16 -5.04
N LYS A 491 20.70 -5.29 -5.64
CA LYS A 491 21.20 -4.30 -6.60
C LYS A 491 20.23 -4.25 -7.78
N LEU A 492 19.65 -3.08 -8.03
CA LEU A 492 18.73 -2.89 -9.15
C LEU A 492 19.51 -2.84 -10.48
N VAL A 493 18.99 -3.52 -11.47
CA VAL A 493 19.48 -3.47 -12.84
C VAL A 493 18.88 -2.24 -13.52
N LYS A 494 19.76 -1.34 -13.97
CA LYS A 494 19.37 -0.06 -14.58
C LYS A 494 19.39 -0.07 -16.11
N ARG A 495 19.84 -1.14 -16.73
CA ARG A 495 19.98 -1.30 -18.18
C ARG A 495 19.11 -2.48 -18.64
N MET A 496 18.29 -2.25 -19.66
CA MET A 496 17.33 -3.22 -20.18
C MET A 496 18.00 -4.36 -20.95
N ASP A 497 19.11 -4.07 -21.64
CA ASP A 497 19.91 -5.06 -22.35
C ASP A 497 20.41 -6.20 -21.45
N LEU A 498 20.72 -5.91 -20.19
CA LEU A 498 21.13 -6.92 -19.22
C LEU A 498 20.00 -7.87 -18.79
N LEU A 499 18.75 -7.53 -19.06
CA LEU A 499 17.55 -8.33 -18.77
C LEU A 499 17.01 -9.06 -20.00
N MET A 500 17.57 -8.81 -21.19
CA MET A 500 17.10 -9.41 -22.45
C MET A 500 17.03 -10.94 -22.43
N PRO A 501 18.06 -11.67 -21.98
CA PRO A 501 17.98 -13.14 -21.96
C PRO A 501 16.82 -13.66 -21.12
N GLN A 502 16.47 -12.97 -20.03
CA GLN A 502 15.37 -13.32 -19.15
C GLN A 502 14.01 -13.00 -19.78
N MET A 503 13.92 -11.86 -20.47
CA MET A 503 12.71 -11.46 -21.20
C MET A 503 12.42 -12.42 -22.35
N LEU A 504 13.44 -12.86 -23.10
CA LEU A 504 13.30 -13.83 -24.18
C LEU A 504 12.84 -15.20 -23.68
N LYS A 505 13.38 -15.68 -22.53
CA LYS A 505 12.91 -16.93 -21.91
C LYS A 505 11.44 -16.87 -21.55
N LEU A 506 11.03 -15.79 -20.87
CA LEU A 506 9.64 -15.60 -20.48
C LEU A 506 8.71 -15.50 -21.72
N LEU A 507 9.10 -14.69 -22.71
CA LEU A 507 8.32 -14.50 -23.93
C LEU A 507 8.18 -15.81 -24.73
N SER A 508 9.27 -16.58 -24.84
CA SER A 508 9.26 -17.88 -25.55
C SER A 508 8.33 -18.88 -24.85
N MET A 509 8.37 -18.96 -23.52
CA MET A 509 7.45 -19.82 -22.75
C MET A 509 5.99 -19.42 -22.94
N LEU A 510 5.68 -18.12 -22.81
CA LEU A 510 4.31 -17.61 -22.98
C LEU A 510 3.77 -17.85 -24.39
N ALA A 511 4.60 -17.64 -25.43
CA ALA A 511 4.22 -17.88 -26.82
C ALA A 511 3.89 -19.37 -27.07
N LYS A 512 4.66 -20.30 -26.51
CA LYS A 512 4.43 -21.74 -26.61
C LYS A 512 3.22 -22.20 -25.79
N SER A 513 3.04 -21.70 -24.58
CA SER A 513 1.95 -22.12 -23.69
C SER A 513 0.57 -21.66 -24.20
N GLY A 514 0.49 -20.54 -24.94
CA GLY A 514 -0.75 -20.00 -25.49
C GLY A 514 -1.15 -20.60 -26.85
N ASN A 515 -0.28 -21.40 -27.50
CA ASN A 515 -0.52 -21.88 -28.84
C ASN A 515 -0.22 -23.38 -28.97
N LYS A 516 -1.17 -24.12 -29.58
CA LYS A 516 -1.00 -25.57 -29.84
C LYS A 516 -0.16 -25.86 -31.08
N HIS A 517 0.03 -24.89 -31.98
CA HIS A 517 0.76 -25.03 -33.24
C HIS A 517 1.99 -24.11 -33.28
N VAL A 518 3.07 -24.57 -33.90
CA VAL A 518 4.35 -23.85 -33.99
C VAL A 518 4.18 -22.47 -34.63
N GLU A 519 3.47 -22.39 -35.77
CA GLU A 519 3.20 -21.11 -36.47
C GLU A 519 2.48 -20.07 -35.57
N GLY A 520 1.59 -20.53 -34.71
CA GLY A 520 0.91 -19.66 -33.76
C GLY A 520 1.84 -19.14 -32.68
N ALA A 521 2.76 -19.98 -32.21
CA ALA A 521 3.77 -19.59 -31.23
C ALA A 521 4.77 -18.58 -31.82
N ASP A 522 5.21 -18.78 -33.06
CA ASP A 522 6.12 -17.84 -33.74
C ASP A 522 5.46 -16.46 -33.95
N LYS A 523 4.20 -16.42 -34.38
CA LYS A 523 3.45 -15.17 -34.50
C LYS A 523 3.26 -14.46 -33.15
N ALA A 524 2.95 -15.22 -32.11
CA ALA A 524 2.80 -14.67 -30.75
C ALA A 524 4.12 -14.13 -30.20
N PHE A 525 5.22 -14.85 -30.43
CA PHE A 525 6.56 -14.41 -30.07
C PHE A 525 6.94 -13.12 -30.81
N ALA A 526 6.80 -13.09 -32.14
CA ALA A 526 7.10 -11.92 -32.96
C ALA A 526 6.32 -10.69 -32.49
N ALA A 527 5.00 -10.82 -32.25
CA ALA A 527 4.16 -9.75 -31.75
C ALA A 527 4.59 -9.25 -30.36
N GLY A 528 5.03 -10.14 -29.47
CA GLY A 528 5.56 -9.78 -28.15
C GLY A 528 6.92 -9.11 -28.25
N PHE A 529 7.79 -9.59 -29.16
CA PHE A 529 9.12 -9.04 -29.37
C PHE A 529 9.09 -7.63 -29.97
N GLU A 530 8.21 -7.37 -30.92
CA GLU A 530 8.00 -6.01 -31.47
C GLU A 530 7.61 -4.99 -30.35
N LYS A 531 6.88 -5.43 -29.35
CA LYS A 531 6.56 -4.58 -28.20
C LYS A 531 7.78 -4.28 -27.32
N LEU A 532 8.71 -5.24 -27.18
CA LEU A 532 9.98 -4.99 -26.51
C LEU A 532 10.86 -4.01 -27.29
N ARG A 533 10.88 -4.13 -28.64
CA ARG A 533 11.58 -3.17 -29.51
C ARG A 533 11.02 -1.76 -29.39
N ALA A 534 9.70 -1.61 -29.39
CA ALA A 534 9.03 -0.32 -29.19
C ALA A 534 9.36 0.30 -27.83
N ALA A 535 9.74 -0.52 -26.82
CA ALA A 535 10.19 -0.08 -25.52
C ALA A 535 11.70 0.24 -25.44
N GLY A 536 12.40 0.34 -26.59
CA GLY A 536 13.81 0.78 -26.67
C GLY A 536 14.84 -0.36 -26.58
N VAL A 537 14.43 -1.59 -26.81
CA VAL A 537 15.35 -2.74 -26.92
C VAL A 537 15.91 -2.82 -28.34
N ALA A 538 17.22 -2.65 -28.48
CA ALA A 538 17.91 -2.55 -29.78
C ALA A 538 18.30 -3.89 -30.41
N ASP A 539 17.96 -5.04 -29.82
CA ASP A 539 18.51 -6.34 -30.21
C ASP A 539 17.56 -7.18 -31.05
N THR A 540 18.13 -8.08 -31.87
CA THR A 540 17.39 -9.10 -32.63
C THR A 540 17.33 -10.37 -31.79
N GLY A 541 16.14 -10.68 -31.24
CA GLY A 541 15.89 -11.91 -30.49
C GLY A 541 15.10 -12.93 -31.26
N SER A 542 15.49 -14.20 -31.20
CA SER A 542 14.72 -15.34 -31.70
C SER A 542 14.03 -16.08 -30.55
N MET A 543 12.94 -16.78 -30.86
CA MET A 543 12.27 -17.67 -29.91
C MET A 543 13.23 -18.77 -29.44
N LEU A 544 13.34 -18.95 -28.14
CA LEU A 544 14.21 -19.97 -27.55
C LEU A 544 13.49 -21.33 -27.53
N GLU A 545 14.17 -22.37 -27.96
CA GLU A 545 13.69 -23.75 -27.84
C GLU A 545 14.03 -24.35 -26.48
N GLY A 546 13.20 -25.28 -25.98
CA GLY A 546 13.51 -26.05 -24.77
C GLY A 546 13.47 -25.25 -23.45
N VAL A 547 12.86 -24.06 -23.41
CA VAL A 547 12.73 -23.29 -22.19
C VAL A 547 11.85 -24.03 -21.20
N SER A 548 12.39 -24.37 -20.03
CA SER A 548 11.68 -25.02 -18.93
C SER A 548 11.06 -24.03 -17.95
N PHE A 549 10.09 -24.45 -17.13
CA PHE A 549 9.56 -23.62 -16.04
C PHE A 549 10.64 -23.19 -15.04
N LYS A 550 11.67 -24.02 -14.82
CA LYS A 550 12.83 -23.67 -13.98
C LYS A 550 13.62 -22.50 -14.56
N ASP A 551 13.77 -22.45 -15.89
CA ASP A 551 14.42 -21.33 -16.56
C ASP A 551 13.63 -20.04 -16.42
N VAL A 552 12.30 -20.13 -16.53
CA VAL A 552 11.40 -19.00 -16.34
C VAL A 552 11.40 -18.54 -14.89
N ASP A 553 11.52 -19.46 -13.94
CA ASP A 553 11.62 -19.14 -12.52
C ASP A 553 12.84 -18.25 -12.21
N VAL A 554 14.00 -18.68 -12.65
CA VAL A 554 15.25 -17.90 -12.53
C VAL A 554 15.16 -16.57 -13.28
N ALA A 555 14.49 -16.56 -14.43
CA ALA A 555 14.29 -15.35 -15.22
C ALA A 555 13.40 -14.34 -14.49
N LEU A 556 12.27 -14.77 -13.90
CA LEU A 556 11.38 -13.92 -13.12
C LEU A 556 12.10 -13.32 -11.90
N ASP A 557 12.88 -14.12 -11.17
CA ASP A 557 13.65 -13.62 -10.03
C ASP A 557 14.64 -12.51 -10.45
N ARG A 558 15.26 -12.62 -11.62
CA ARG A 558 16.13 -11.57 -12.17
C ARG A 558 15.36 -10.35 -12.65
N LEU A 559 14.19 -10.54 -13.28
CA LEU A 559 13.34 -9.43 -13.73
C LEU A 559 12.81 -8.60 -12.56
N THR A 560 12.61 -9.19 -11.38
CA THR A 560 12.24 -8.41 -10.16
C THR A 560 13.34 -7.43 -9.73
N LEU A 561 14.56 -7.56 -10.24
CA LEU A 561 15.65 -6.63 -9.98
C LEU A 561 15.67 -5.43 -10.94
N ALA A 562 14.77 -5.37 -11.92
CA ALA A 562 14.66 -4.22 -12.81
C ALA A 562 14.42 -2.93 -12.02
N ALA A 563 15.14 -1.86 -12.38
CA ALA A 563 14.89 -0.55 -11.79
C ALA A 563 13.48 -0.06 -12.19
N PRO A 564 12.79 0.73 -11.35
CA PRO A 564 11.40 1.17 -11.62
C PRO A 564 11.23 1.84 -12.99
N ASN A 565 12.23 2.59 -13.45
CA ASN A 565 12.25 3.22 -14.77
C ASN A 565 12.34 2.24 -15.95
N LEU A 566 12.65 0.96 -15.71
CA LEU A 566 12.62 -0.11 -16.70
C LEU A 566 11.34 -0.94 -16.65
N SER A 567 10.48 -0.69 -15.68
CA SER A 567 9.18 -1.35 -15.60
C SER A 567 8.31 -0.86 -16.75
N LEU A 568 7.70 -1.79 -17.50
CA LEU A 568 6.79 -1.49 -18.62
C LEU A 568 5.58 -0.64 -18.20
N ILE A 569 5.26 -0.58 -16.91
CA ILE A 569 4.20 0.27 -16.34
C ILE A 569 4.58 1.75 -16.46
N HIS A 570 5.88 2.10 -16.36
CA HIS A 570 6.37 3.48 -16.46
C HIS A 570 6.77 3.90 -17.89
N ILE A 571 6.90 2.97 -18.82
CA ILE A 571 7.23 3.27 -20.24
C ILE A 571 6.04 3.84 -21.01
N SER A 572 4.83 3.72 -20.49
CA SER A 572 3.60 4.23 -21.12
C SER A 572 3.21 5.65 -20.67
N GLU A 573 3.95 6.28 -19.77
CA GLU A 573 3.74 7.69 -19.43
C GLU A 573 4.50 8.57 -20.44
N PRO A 574 3.82 9.49 -21.17
CA PRO A 574 4.52 10.53 -21.91
C PRO A 574 5.24 11.43 -20.90
N THR A 575 6.53 11.62 -21.11
CA THR A 575 7.41 12.56 -20.39
C THR A 575 6.89 14.00 -20.42
#